data_01ea54e1ae33f886e73b8f69ea269a9b
#
_entry.id   01ea54e1ae33f886e73b8f69ea269a9b
#
_cell.length_a   1.000
_cell.length_b   1.000
_cell.length_c   1.000
_cell.angle_alpha   90.00
_cell.angle_beta   90.00
_cell.angle_gamma   90.00
#
_symmetry.space_group_name_H-M   'P 1'
#
loop_
_entity.id
_entity.type
_entity.pdbx_description
1 polymer ?
#
loop_
_entity_poly.entity_id
_entity_poly.type
_entity_poly.pdbx_seq_one_letter_code
_entity_poly.pdbx_strand_id
1 'polypeptide(L)'
;MLTAAQWHAIFEEAATLGVNFALLAGGEPLTRRDVLEAVAGVDDMLFPVFTNGTLLDDSYADFFAQRLNLIPIFSIEGNADGTDARRGAGVYAQVREAMRRLADRRLFFGVSITVTTANYHAVTAPAFIDDLQTMGCKSVIYVEYVPVVPGTDTLALRETHATELARILDARRNAFADLILLSFPGDEKELGGCLASGRGFFHIAPDGSAEPCPFASYSDSNVLQLGLRGALRSPLFRRLREATRTGWSHTGGCTLFEHHAEVEALLAASPGKPS
;
A
#
# COMPACT_ATOMS: atom_id res chain seq x y z
N MET A 1 10.27 -17.64 3.34
CA MET A 1 9.14 -16.78 3.76
C MET A 1 9.19 -16.67 5.27
N LEU A 2 9.01 -15.48 5.82
CA LEU A 2 9.06 -15.22 7.27
C LEU A 2 7.92 -15.95 8.00
N THR A 3 8.24 -16.45 9.20
CA THR A 3 7.27 -17.07 10.11
C THR A 3 6.44 -15.99 10.82
N ALA A 4 5.31 -16.38 11.43
CA ALA A 4 4.48 -15.50 12.24
C ALA A 4 5.27 -14.88 13.40
N ALA A 5 6.11 -15.67 14.09
CA ALA A 5 6.95 -15.17 15.19
C ALA A 5 8.01 -14.15 14.72
N GLN A 6 8.59 -14.33 13.52
CA GLN A 6 9.53 -13.37 12.97
C GLN A 6 8.83 -12.05 12.61
N TRP A 7 7.64 -12.10 12.01
CA TRP A 7 6.84 -10.89 11.73
C TRP A 7 6.48 -10.16 13.03
N HIS A 8 6.05 -10.88 14.05
CA HIS A 8 5.75 -10.29 15.36
C HIS A 8 6.96 -9.53 15.93
N ALA A 9 8.14 -10.19 15.98
CA ALA A 9 9.37 -9.57 16.49
C ALA A 9 9.79 -8.33 15.68
N ILE A 10 9.64 -8.35 14.35
CA ILE A 10 9.91 -7.20 13.48
C ILE A 10 8.99 -6.02 13.85
N PHE A 11 7.70 -6.25 14.07
CA PHE A 11 6.76 -5.17 14.39
C PHE A 11 6.88 -4.71 15.84
N GLU A 12 7.28 -5.55 16.79
CA GLU A 12 7.67 -5.10 18.12
C GLU A 12 8.88 -4.14 18.05
N GLU A 13 9.92 -4.49 17.27
CA GLU A 13 11.04 -3.56 17.04
C GLU A 13 10.53 -2.26 16.38
N ALA A 14 9.64 -2.34 15.38
CA ALA A 14 9.07 -1.18 14.72
C ALA A 14 8.35 -0.26 15.71
N ALA A 15 7.50 -0.80 16.58
CA ALA A 15 6.81 -0.04 17.63
C ALA A 15 7.80 0.67 18.56
N THR A 16 8.89 0.01 18.98
CA THR A 16 9.94 0.65 19.80
C THR A 16 10.67 1.79 19.08
N LEU A 17 10.66 1.79 17.76
CA LEU A 17 11.23 2.85 16.91
C LEU A 17 10.23 3.99 16.62
N GLY A 18 9.01 3.91 17.14
CA GLY A 18 7.96 4.90 16.94
C GLY A 18 7.19 4.75 15.63
N VAL A 19 7.25 3.57 14.99
CA VAL A 19 6.40 3.27 13.84
C VAL A 19 4.98 3.00 14.31
N ASN A 20 4.00 3.73 13.80
CA ASN A 20 2.62 3.64 14.26
C ASN A 20 1.73 2.76 13.37
N PHE A 21 2.15 2.46 12.13
CA PHE A 21 1.39 1.58 11.25
C PHE A 21 2.31 0.85 10.25
N ALA A 22 1.85 -0.32 9.80
CA ALA A 22 2.49 -1.08 8.73
C ALA A 22 1.42 -1.66 7.79
N LEU A 23 1.59 -1.46 6.49
CA LEU A 23 0.67 -1.99 5.49
C LEU A 23 0.98 -3.47 5.26
N LEU A 24 0.02 -4.35 5.51
CA LEU A 24 0.12 -5.77 5.21
C LEU A 24 -0.41 -6.03 3.81
N ALA A 25 0.49 -6.35 2.89
CA ALA A 25 0.19 -6.57 1.48
C ALA A 25 0.96 -7.78 0.94
N GLY A 26 0.81 -8.08 -0.35
CA GLY A 26 1.47 -9.17 -1.05
C GLY A 26 0.64 -10.44 -1.03
N GLY A 27 0.60 -11.20 -2.14
CA GLY A 27 -0.27 -12.35 -2.31
C GLY A 27 -1.71 -12.06 -1.85
N GLU A 28 -2.19 -12.88 -0.91
CA GLU A 28 -3.42 -12.60 -0.17
C GLU A 28 -3.15 -12.78 1.34
N PRO A 29 -3.16 -11.69 2.13
CA PRO A 29 -2.85 -11.76 3.57
C PRO A 29 -3.78 -12.66 4.37
N LEU A 30 -5.04 -12.80 3.96
CA LEU A 30 -6.00 -13.65 4.65
C LEU A 30 -5.67 -15.15 4.55
N THR A 31 -4.74 -15.57 3.67
CA THR A 31 -4.21 -16.94 3.66
C THR A 31 -3.21 -17.20 4.79
N ARG A 32 -2.73 -16.14 5.47
CA ARG A 32 -1.75 -16.21 6.55
C ARG A 32 -2.35 -15.73 7.87
N ARG A 33 -3.43 -16.39 8.29
CA ARG A 33 -4.10 -16.07 9.56
C ARG A 33 -3.13 -16.14 10.75
N ASP A 34 -2.18 -17.06 10.72
CA ASP A 34 -1.11 -17.18 11.70
C ASP A 34 -0.30 -15.88 11.86
N VAL A 35 0.01 -15.22 10.75
CA VAL A 35 0.71 -13.92 10.76
C VAL A 35 -0.20 -12.82 11.27
N LEU A 36 -1.46 -12.75 10.81
CA LEU A 36 -2.41 -11.74 11.27
C LEU A 36 -2.65 -11.84 12.78
N GLU A 37 -2.76 -13.05 13.34
CA GLU A 37 -2.89 -13.27 14.77
C GLU A 37 -1.65 -12.80 15.54
N ALA A 38 -0.46 -13.09 15.02
CA ALA A 38 0.79 -12.69 15.64
C ALA A 38 0.99 -11.16 15.64
N VAL A 39 0.76 -10.50 14.51
CA VAL A 39 0.96 -9.03 14.41
C VAL A 39 -0.12 -8.25 15.14
N ALA A 40 -1.33 -8.79 15.26
CA ALA A 40 -2.40 -8.19 16.05
C ALA A 40 -2.06 -8.07 17.54
N GLY A 41 -1.06 -8.82 18.03
CA GLY A 41 -0.56 -8.69 19.38
C GLY A 41 0.35 -7.48 19.64
N VAL A 42 0.68 -6.71 18.59
CA VAL A 42 1.46 -5.46 18.72
C VAL A 42 0.46 -4.29 18.84
N ASP A 43 0.03 -4.00 20.05
CA ASP A 43 -1.10 -3.10 20.35
C ASP A 43 -0.80 -1.63 19.98
N ASP A 44 0.46 -1.22 19.96
CA ASP A 44 0.90 0.16 19.65
C ASP A 44 0.93 0.48 18.15
N MET A 45 0.53 -0.46 17.30
CA MET A 45 0.56 -0.31 15.84
C MET A 45 -0.79 -0.61 15.20
N LEU A 46 -1.09 0.10 14.11
CA LEU A 46 -2.21 -0.18 13.21
C LEU A 46 -1.70 -0.95 11.98
N PHE A 47 -2.49 -1.91 11.52
CA PHE A 47 -2.16 -2.75 10.38
C PHE A 47 -3.27 -2.72 9.32
N PRO A 48 -3.23 -1.79 8.35
CA PRO A 48 -4.05 -1.89 7.14
C PRO A 48 -3.72 -3.17 6.37
N VAL A 49 -4.72 -4.05 6.21
CA VAL A 49 -4.62 -5.38 5.58
C VAL A 49 -5.21 -5.31 4.19
N PHE A 50 -4.37 -5.27 3.16
CA PHE A 50 -4.80 -5.19 1.76
C PHE A 50 -5.21 -6.57 1.25
N THR A 51 -6.50 -6.76 1.04
CA THR A 51 -7.09 -8.05 0.67
C THR A 51 -7.93 -7.98 -0.59
N ASN A 52 -7.97 -9.07 -1.34
CA ASN A 52 -8.93 -9.24 -2.43
C ASN A 52 -10.36 -9.52 -1.93
N GLY A 53 -10.53 -9.73 -0.62
CA GLY A 53 -11.82 -9.89 0.04
C GLY A 53 -12.51 -11.25 -0.14
N THR A 54 -11.98 -12.13 -0.99
CA THR A 54 -12.67 -13.40 -1.35
C THR A 54 -12.70 -14.43 -0.22
N LEU A 55 -11.78 -14.30 0.76
CA LEU A 55 -11.71 -15.18 1.93
C LEU A 55 -12.39 -14.58 3.16
N LEU A 56 -12.94 -13.37 3.08
CA LEU A 56 -13.54 -12.70 4.24
C LEU A 56 -14.97 -13.19 4.46
N ASP A 57 -15.12 -14.25 5.23
CA ASP A 57 -16.35 -14.81 5.73
C ASP A 57 -16.70 -14.25 7.13
N ASP A 58 -17.74 -14.78 7.77
CA ASP A 58 -18.17 -14.37 9.11
C ASP A 58 -17.10 -14.68 10.17
N SER A 59 -16.32 -15.76 10.01
CA SER A 59 -15.20 -16.09 10.92
C SER A 59 -14.10 -15.04 10.87
N TYR A 60 -13.77 -14.54 9.66
CA TYR A 60 -12.82 -13.42 9.52
C TYR A 60 -13.40 -12.10 10.02
N ALA A 61 -14.68 -11.82 9.76
CA ALA A 61 -15.32 -10.62 10.28
C ALA A 61 -15.33 -10.58 11.81
N ASP A 62 -15.60 -11.71 12.47
CA ASP A 62 -15.52 -11.86 13.94
C ASP A 62 -14.08 -11.75 14.45
N PHE A 63 -13.09 -12.24 13.70
CA PHE A 63 -11.69 -12.09 14.01
C PHE A 63 -11.26 -10.61 13.98
N PHE A 64 -11.63 -9.86 12.96
CA PHE A 64 -11.37 -8.42 12.88
C PHE A 64 -12.10 -7.64 13.98
N ALA A 65 -13.30 -8.05 14.37
CA ALA A 65 -14.03 -7.43 15.49
C ALA A 65 -13.29 -7.55 16.83
N GLN A 66 -12.46 -8.58 16.98
CA GLN A 66 -11.65 -8.81 18.19
C GLN A 66 -10.25 -8.18 18.08
N ARG A 67 -9.86 -7.64 16.94
CA ARG A 67 -8.51 -7.15 16.62
C ARG A 67 -8.61 -5.82 15.86
N LEU A 68 -9.02 -4.76 16.58
CA LEU A 68 -9.34 -3.45 15.99
C LEU A 68 -8.12 -2.73 15.41
N ASN A 69 -6.92 -3.16 15.72
CA ASN A 69 -5.69 -2.67 15.11
C ASN A 69 -5.41 -3.30 13.72
N LEU A 70 -6.15 -4.35 13.31
CA LEU A 70 -6.16 -4.85 11.94
C LEU A 70 -7.30 -4.19 11.16
N ILE A 71 -6.97 -3.48 10.09
CA ILE A 71 -7.93 -2.69 9.31
C ILE A 71 -8.06 -3.28 7.90
N PRO A 72 -9.15 -3.96 7.55
CA PRO A 72 -9.34 -4.49 6.20
C PRO A 72 -9.42 -3.38 5.15
N ILE A 73 -8.60 -3.50 4.08
CA ILE A 73 -8.59 -2.61 2.92
C ILE A 73 -8.86 -3.46 1.69
N PHE A 74 -10.06 -3.36 1.15
CA PHE A 74 -10.48 -4.17 0.00
C PHE A 74 -9.93 -3.62 -1.30
N SER A 75 -9.38 -4.50 -2.12
CA SER A 75 -8.90 -4.13 -3.44
C SER A 75 -10.02 -4.20 -4.47
N ILE A 76 -10.38 -3.06 -5.06
CA ILE A 76 -11.36 -2.94 -6.15
C ILE A 76 -10.80 -2.06 -7.27
N GLU A 77 -11.44 -2.07 -8.45
CA GLU A 77 -11.00 -1.27 -9.62
C GLU A 77 -12.07 -0.27 -10.06
N GLY A 78 -13.05 -0.03 -9.22
CA GLY A 78 -14.22 0.80 -9.50
C GLY A 78 -15.50 -0.02 -9.40
N ASN A 79 -16.33 -0.03 -10.46
CA ASN A 79 -17.57 -0.80 -10.52
C ASN A 79 -17.34 -2.32 -10.74
N ALA A 80 -18.43 -3.07 -10.89
CA ALA A 80 -18.39 -4.51 -11.14
C ALA A 80 -17.59 -4.87 -12.39
N ASP A 81 -17.85 -4.18 -13.52
CA ASP A 81 -17.19 -4.48 -14.78
C ASP A 81 -15.67 -4.32 -14.69
N GLY A 82 -15.20 -3.19 -14.12
CA GLY A 82 -13.77 -2.92 -13.95
C GLY A 82 -13.10 -3.89 -12.97
N THR A 83 -13.76 -4.19 -11.86
CA THR A 83 -13.21 -5.08 -10.84
C THR A 83 -13.18 -6.54 -11.33
N ASP A 84 -14.27 -7.02 -11.92
CA ASP A 84 -14.37 -8.40 -12.40
C ASP A 84 -13.46 -8.64 -13.62
N ALA A 85 -13.30 -7.67 -14.51
CA ALA A 85 -12.37 -7.77 -15.64
C ALA A 85 -10.91 -7.99 -15.19
N ARG A 86 -10.48 -7.38 -14.09
CA ARG A 86 -9.10 -7.48 -13.61
C ARG A 86 -8.90 -8.62 -12.60
N ARG A 87 -9.91 -8.92 -11.78
CA ARG A 87 -9.77 -9.80 -10.60
C ARG A 87 -10.52 -11.13 -10.76
N GLY A 88 -11.35 -11.27 -11.79
CA GLY A 88 -12.15 -12.45 -12.07
C GLY A 88 -13.64 -12.22 -11.86
N ALA A 89 -14.44 -12.96 -12.63
CA ALA A 89 -15.89 -12.83 -12.62
C ALA A 89 -16.49 -13.10 -11.23
N GLY A 90 -17.37 -12.20 -10.77
CA GLY A 90 -18.06 -12.28 -9.49
C GLY A 90 -17.27 -11.84 -8.26
N VAL A 91 -16.01 -11.44 -8.42
CA VAL A 91 -15.18 -10.95 -7.31
C VAL A 91 -15.76 -9.66 -6.71
N TYR A 92 -16.29 -8.76 -7.54
CA TYR A 92 -16.90 -7.53 -7.02
C TYR A 92 -18.08 -7.82 -6.08
N ALA A 93 -18.94 -8.77 -6.43
CA ALA A 93 -20.05 -9.15 -5.59
C ALA A 93 -19.59 -9.78 -4.24
N GLN A 94 -18.53 -10.60 -4.27
CA GLN A 94 -17.94 -11.18 -3.06
C GLN A 94 -17.34 -10.08 -2.15
N VAL A 95 -16.62 -9.11 -2.73
CA VAL A 95 -16.06 -7.98 -1.98
C VAL A 95 -17.17 -7.14 -1.34
N ARG A 96 -18.24 -6.82 -2.07
CA ARG A 96 -19.38 -6.07 -1.50
C ARG A 96 -20.04 -6.82 -0.34
N GLU A 97 -20.16 -8.13 -0.44
CA GLU A 97 -20.70 -8.95 0.65
C GLU A 97 -19.74 -8.97 1.86
N ALA A 98 -18.42 -9.03 1.63
CA ALA A 98 -17.42 -8.91 2.70
C ALA A 98 -17.49 -7.53 3.39
N MET A 99 -17.61 -6.44 2.62
CA MET A 99 -17.82 -5.09 3.17
C MET A 99 -19.08 -5.02 4.03
N ARG A 100 -20.20 -5.61 3.56
CA ARG A 100 -21.45 -5.65 4.32
C ARG A 100 -21.28 -6.34 5.68
N ARG A 101 -20.57 -7.51 5.73
CA ARG A 101 -20.29 -8.22 6.99
C ARG A 101 -19.55 -7.35 8.00
N LEU A 102 -18.60 -6.53 7.53
CA LEU A 102 -17.86 -5.60 8.40
C LEU A 102 -18.74 -4.42 8.82
N ALA A 103 -19.53 -3.86 7.91
CA ALA A 103 -20.45 -2.76 8.19
C ALA A 103 -21.52 -3.17 9.23
N ASP A 104 -22.09 -4.37 9.11
CA ASP A 104 -23.07 -4.92 10.07
C ASP A 104 -22.46 -5.02 11.49
N ARG A 105 -21.14 -5.21 11.60
CA ARG A 105 -20.38 -5.23 12.85
C ARG A 105 -19.83 -3.85 13.26
N ARG A 106 -20.12 -2.80 12.48
CA ARG A 106 -19.63 -1.42 12.68
C ARG A 106 -18.09 -1.33 12.73
N LEU A 107 -17.42 -2.17 11.96
CA LEU A 107 -15.96 -2.16 11.89
C LEU A 107 -15.48 -1.12 10.90
N PHE A 108 -14.31 -0.54 11.19
CA PHE A 108 -13.62 0.33 10.26
C PHE A 108 -13.02 -0.52 9.12
N PHE A 109 -13.30 -0.15 7.88
CA PHE A 109 -12.66 -0.71 6.70
C PHE A 109 -12.51 0.35 5.60
N GLY A 110 -11.65 0.06 4.65
CA GLY A 110 -11.43 0.92 3.49
C GLY A 110 -11.38 0.12 2.19
N VAL A 111 -11.16 0.86 1.11
CA VAL A 111 -10.87 0.29 -0.21
C VAL A 111 -9.57 0.83 -0.76
N SER A 112 -8.87 0.03 -1.55
CA SER A 112 -7.72 0.43 -2.36
C SER A 112 -8.09 0.27 -3.83
N ILE A 113 -7.80 1.29 -4.63
CA ILE A 113 -8.15 1.37 -6.04
C ILE A 113 -6.89 1.67 -6.84
N THR A 114 -6.54 0.80 -7.78
CA THR A 114 -5.48 1.12 -8.74
C THR A 114 -6.02 2.11 -9.76
N VAL A 115 -5.44 3.31 -9.78
CA VAL A 115 -5.86 4.41 -10.66
C VAL A 115 -5.06 4.39 -11.94
N THR A 116 -5.77 4.41 -13.06
CA THR A 116 -5.23 4.41 -14.42
C THR A 116 -5.82 5.55 -15.24
N THR A 117 -5.26 5.82 -16.41
CA THR A 117 -5.84 6.74 -17.40
C THR A 117 -7.26 6.36 -17.81
N ALA A 118 -7.63 5.08 -17.70
CA ALA A 118 -8.93 4.56 -18.11
C ALA A 118 -10.03 4.73 -17.04
N ASN A 119 -9.67 4.77 -15.74
CA ASN A 119 -10.68 4.72 -14.67
C ASN A 119 -10.70 5.94 -13.74
N TYR A 120 -9.69 6.82 -13.74
CA TYR A 120 -9.54 7.86 -12.69
C TYR A 120 -10.77 8.79 -12.56
N HIS A 121 -11.46 9.13 -13.64
CA HIS A 121 -12.69 9.89 -13.56
C HIS A 121 -13.85 9.10 -12.92
N ALA A 122 -13.98 7.81 -13.26
CA ALA A 122 -15.07 6.97 -12.77
C ALA A 122 -14.93 6.72 -11.27
N VAL A 123 -13.69 6.39 -10.81
CA VAL A 123 -13.42 6.06 -9.40
C VAL A 123 -13.34 7.28 -8.48
N THR A 124 -13.29 8.49 -9.06
CA THR A 124 -13.35 9.75 -8.30
C THR A 124 -14.68 10.48 -8.47
N ALA A 125 -15.64 9.90 -9.21
CA ALA A 125 -16.97 10.48 -9.36
C ALA A 125 -17.71 10.54 -8.00
N PRO A 126 -18.45 11.63 -7.71
CA PRO A 126 -19.19 11.74 -6.43
C PRO A 126 -20.09 10.54 -6.14
N ALA A 127 -20.83 10.06 -7.15
CA ALA A 127 -21.75 8.94 -7.01
C ALA A 127 -21.04 7.62 -6.62
N PHE A 128 -19.81 7.40 -7.09
CA PHE A 128 -19.03 6.23 -6.71
C PHE A 128 -18.54 6.32 -5.26
N ILE A 129 -18.06 7.50 -4.85
CA ILE A 129 -17.61 7.74 -3.46
C ILE A 129 -18.78 7.66 -2.50
N ASP A 130 -19.95 8.21 -2.87
CA ASP A 130 -21.19 8.15 -2.08
C ASP A 130 -21.68 6.70 -1.90
N ASP A 131 -21.63 5.86 -2.94
CA ASP A 131 -21.94 4.42 -2.84
C ASP A 131 -21.02 3.73 -1.83
N LEU A 132 -19.71 3.97 -1.87
CA LEU A 132 -18.76 3.41 -0.89
C LEU A 132 -19.06 3.88 0.53
N GLN A 133 -19.34 5.16 0.72
CA GLN A 133 -19.67 5.73 2.03
C GLN A 133 -20.98 5.13 2.57
N THR A 134 -21.99 4.99 1.72
CA THR A 134 -23.28 4.35 2.06
C THR A 134 -23.11 2.89 2.48
N MET A 135 -22.13 2.19 1.91
CA MET A 135 -21.77 0.84 2.34
C MET A 135 -21.01 0.78 3.67
N GLY A 136 -20.68 1.91 4.27
CA GLY A 136 -19.93 2.00 5.51
C GLY A 136 -18.42 2.12 5.36
N CYS A 137 -17.89 2.25 4.14
CA CYS A 137 -16.48 2.49 3.88
C CYS A 137 -16.01 3.79 4.57
N LYS A 138 -14.81 3.77 5.18
CA LYS A 138 -14.23 4.90 5.92
C LYS A 138 -12.95 5.44 5.31
N SER A 139 -12.33 4.71 4.38
CA SER A 139 -11.17 5.23 3.66
C SER A 139 -11.11 4.71 2.22
N VAL A 140 -10.64 5.56 1.32
CA VAL A 140 -10.33 5.20 -0.07
C VAL A 140 -8.87 5.55 -0.33
N ILE A 141 -8.08 4.56 -0.74
CA ILE A 141 -6.67 4.71 -1.07
C ILE A 141 -6.55 4.58 -2.59
N TYR A 142 -6.28 5.69 -3.26
CA TYR A 142 -6.01 5.73 -4.68
C TYR A 142 -4.53 5.45 -4.92
N VAL A 143 -4.20 4.32 -5.54
CA VAL A 143 -2.82 3.92 -5.86
C VAL A 143 -2.60 4.12 -7.36
N GLU A 144 -1.74 5.05 -7.72
CA GLU A 144 -1.41 5.29 -9.13
C GLU A 144 -0.74 4.04 -9.74
N TYR A 145 -1.18 3.67 -10.94
CA TYR A 145 -0.66 2.50 -11.63
C TYR A 145 0.80 2.69 -12.03
N VAL A 146 1.65 1.74 -11.64
CA VAL A 146 3.05 1.67 -12.08
C VAL A 146 3.16 0.61 -13.18
N PRO A 147 3.66 0.92 -14.39
CA PRO A 147 3.65 0.03 -15.55
C PRO A 147 4.79 -1.00 -15.50
N VAL A 148 4.81 -1.83 -14.46
CA VAL A 148 5.81 -2.90 -14.29
C VAL A 148 5.69 -4.02 -15.32
N VAL A 149 4.56 -4.09 -16.03
CA VAL A 149 4.33 -5.07 -17.11
C VAL A 149 4.59 -4.39 -18.46
N PRO A 150 5.49 -4.93 -19.32
CA PRO A 150 5.76 -4.34 -20.64
C PRO A 150 4.49 -4.14 -21.46
N GLY A 151 4.38 -2.99 -22.14
CA GLY A 151 3.25 -2.63 -22.99
C GLY A 151 2.04 -2.05 -22.26
N THR A 152 2.14 -1.78 -20.96
CA THR A 152 1.05 -1.18 -20.17
C THR A 152 1.26 0.30 -19.83
N ASP A 153 2.27 0.94 -20.40
CA ASP A 153 2.64 2.35 -20.16
C ASP A 153 1.48 3.32 -20.40
N THR A 154 0.58 3.00 -21.32
CA THR A 154 -0.60 3.82 -21.63
C THR A 154 -1.61 3.90 -20.49
N LEU A 155 -1.56 2.96 -19.54
CA LEU A 155 -2.41 2.95 -18.35
C LEU A 155 -1.87 3.84 -17.22
N ALA A 156 -0.58 4.15 -17.24
CA ALA A 156 0.02 5.02 -16.24
C ALA A 156 -0.44 6.47 -16.40
N LEU A 157 -0.65 7.14 -15.26
CA LEU A 157 -0.98 8.56 -15.26
C LEU A 157 0.23 9.37 -15.73
N ARG A 158 0.00 10.33 -16.62
CA ARG A 158 0.98 11.36 -16.98
C ARG A 158 0.82 12.54 -16.03
N GLU A 159 1.77 13.46 -16.03
CA GLU A 159 1.76 14.64 -15.17
C GLU A 159 0.44 15.43 -15.22
N THR A 160 -0.14 15.58 -16.42
CA THR A 160 -1.43 16.26 -16.58
C THR A 160 -2.58 15.53 -15.87
N HIS A 161 -2.62 14.18 -15.97
CA HIS A 161 -3.61 13.36 -15.29
C HIS A 161 -3.41 13.37 -13.78
N ALA A 162 -2.16 13.27 -13.31
CA ALA A 162 -1.84 13.32 -11.88
C ALA A 162 -2.22 14.68 -11.26
N THR A 163 -1.97 15.78 -11.96
CA THR A 163 -2.39 17.13 -11.55
C THR A 163 -3.92 17.25 -11.49
N GLU A 164 -4.62 16.72 -12.49
CA GLU A 164 -6.08 16.72 -12.49
C GLU A 164 -6.65 15.84 -11.37
N LEU A 165 -6.09 14.64 -11.16
CA LEU A 165 -6.46 13.74 -10.07
C LEU A 165 -6.32 14.43 -8.71
N ALA A 166 -5.17 15.08 -8.45
CA ALA A 166 -4.95 15.82 -7.20
C ALA A 166 -6.03 16.88 -6.98
N ARG A 167 -6.33 17.70 -8.00
CA ARG A 167 -7.40 18.72 -7.93
C ARG A 167 -8.78 18.11 -7.66
N ILE A 168 -9.08 16.97 -8.28
CA ILE A 168 -10.34 16.26 -8.05
C ILE A 168 -10.40 15.77 -6.60
N LEU A 169 -9.34 15.13 -6.11
CA LEU A 169 -9.30 14.57 -4.76
C LEU A 169 -9.42 15.67 -3.69
N ASP A 170 -8.80 16.83 -3.87
CA ASP A 170 -8.95 17.97 -2.96
C ASP A 170 -10.41 18.44 -2.87
N ALA A 171 -11.08 18.52 -4.02
CA ALA A 171 -12.51 18.85 -4.05
C ALA A 171 -13.36 17.76 -3.35
N ARG A 172 -12.99 16.47 -3.49
CA ARG A 172 -13.70 15.37 -2.84
C ARG A 172 -13.45 15.33 -1.33
N ARG A 173 -12.22 15.57 -0.87
CA ARG A 173 -11.89 15.68 0.57
C ARG A 173 -12.77 16.71 1.27
N ASN A 174 -12.98 17.84 0.63
CA ASN A 174 -13.88 18.87 1.16
C ASN A 174 -15.37 18.47 1.16
N ALA A 175 -15.80 17.68 0.15
CA ALA A 175 -17.21 17.27 0.02
C ALA A 175 -17.56 16.05 0.90
N PHE A 176 -16.60 15.20 1.19
CA PHE A 176 -16.75 13.93 1.93
C PHE A 176 -15.87 13.92 3.19
N ALA A 177 -16.12 14.88 4.10
CA ALA A 177 -15.31 15.10 5.30
C ALA A 177 -15.25 13.90 6.27
N ASP A 178 -16.23 12.99 6.22
CA ASP A 178 -16.29 11.79 7.05
C ASP A 178 -15.58 10.58 6.41
N LEU A 179 -14.92 10.77 5.25
CA LEU A 179 -14.21 9.75 4.50
C LEU A 179 -12.74 10.15 4.31
N ILE A 180 -11.82 9.25 4.66
CA ILE A 180 -10.39 9.47 4.45
C ILE A 180 -10.06 9.16 3.00
N LEU A 181 -9.63 10.16 2.22
CA LEU A 181 -9.19 9.99 0.84
C LEU A 181 -7.68 10.19 0.76
N LEU A 182 -6.94 9.15 0.38
CA LEU A 182 -5.49 9.15 0.24
C LEU A 182 -5.10 8.87 -1.20
N SER A 183 -4.02 9.48 -1.70
CA SER A 183 -3.43 9.22 -3.00
C SER A 183 -1.96 8.83 -2.86
N PHE A 184 -1.59 7.68 -3.40
CA PHE A 184 -0.21 7.21 -3.39
C PHE A 184 0.30 6.97 -4.83
N PRO A 185 1.38 7.59 -5.24
CA PRO A 185 2.25 8.51 -4.51
C PRO A 185 1.84 9.99 -4.60
N GLY A 186 0.64 10.30 -5.11
CA GLY A 186 0.20 11.68 -5.35
C GLY A 186 0.40 12.62 -4.16
N ASP A 187 0.00 12.20 -2.96
CA ASP A 187 0.12 13.01 -1.74
C ASP A 187 1.58 13.17 -1.25
N GLU A 188 2.54 12.37 -1.77
CA GLU A 188 3.95 12.51 -1.42
C GLU A 188 4.58 13.82 -1.90
N LYS A 189 3.99 14.46 -2.92
CA LYS A 189 4.46 15.76 -3.44
C LYS A 189 4.46 16.84 -2.35
N GLU A 190 3.41 16.88 -1.54
CA GLU A 190 3.27 17.83 -0.42
C GLU A 190 4.28 17.55 0.71
N LEU A 191 4.77 16.30 0.79
CA LEU A 191 5.75 15.85 1.77
C LEU A 191 7.21 15.96 1.25
N GLY A 192 7.42 16.66 0.14
CA GLY A 192 8.73 16.87 -0.46
C GLY A 192 9.22 15.72 -1.33
N GLY A 193 8.30 15.00 -1.98
CA GLY A 193 8.57 13.93 -2.94
C GLY A 193 8.64 12.54 -2.32
N CYS A 194 9.12 11.56 -3.08
CA CYS A 194 9.10 10.14 -2.75
C CYS A 194 9.55 9.83 -1.31
N LEU A 195 8.72 9.14 -0.54
CA LEU A 195 8.93 8.77 0.86
C LEU A 195 9.61 7.40 1.04
N ALA A 196 9.99 6.74 -0.04
CA ALA A 196 10.68 5.46 -0.03
C ALA A 196 12.05 5.49 0.67
N SER A 197 12.70 4.33 0.78
CA SER A 197 14.04 4.16 1.35
C SER A 197 14.16 4.63 2.80
N GLY A 198 13.06 4.56 3.55
CA GLY A 198 13.00 4.95 4.96
C GLY A 198 12.97 6.47 5.19
N ARG A 199 12.56 7.28 4.20
CA ARG A 199 12.18 8.69 4.44
C ARG A 199 10.86 8.79 5.20
N GLY A 200 9.86 7.98 4.81
CA GLY A 200 8.59 7.80 5.46
C GLY A 200 8.26 6.32 5.62
N PHE A 201 8.67 5.48 4.67
CA PHE A 201 8.49 4.04 4.72
C PHE A 201 9.59 3.28 3.98
N PHE A 202 9.61 1.96 4.15
CA PHE A 202 10.30 1.00 3.30
C PHE A 202 9.51 -0.32 3.28
N HIS A 203 9.82 -1.20 2.35
CA HIS A 203 9.18 -2.50 2.18
C HIS A 203 10.03 -3.62 2.79
N ILE A 204 9.40 -4.59 3.41
CA ILE A 204 10.04 -5.82 3.86
C ILE A 204 9.47 -6.97 3.04
N ALA A 205 10.32 -7.57 2.23
CA ALA A 205 9.96 -8.71 1.41
C ALA A 205 9.71 -9.98 2.26
N PRO A 206 9.04 -11.01 1.71
CA PRO A 206 8.71 -12.24 2.46
C PRO A 206 9.91 -13.04 2.98
N ASP A 207 11.13 -12.78 2.50
CA ASP A 207 12.38 -13.37 2.96
C ASP A 207 13.14 -12.52 3.99
N GLY A 208 12.60 -11.34 4.32
CA GLY A 208 13.21 -10.38 5.23
C GLY A 208 14.12 -9.35 4.55
N SER A 209 14.25 -9.36 3.22
CA SER A 209 14.99 -8.34 2.49
C SER A 209 14.34 -6.97 2.70
N ALA A 210 15.16 -5.96 3.02
CA ALA A 210 14.70 -4.57 3.13
C ALA A 210 14.79 -3.91 1.77
N GLU A 211 13.65 -3.56 1.19
CA GLU A 211 13.51 -2.96 -0.12
C GLU A 211 13.07 -1.50 0.02
N PRO A 212 13.51 -0.59 -0.86
CA PRO A 212 13.13 0.82 -0.81
C PRO A 212 11.61 1.03 -0.86
N CYS A 213 10.91 0.26 -1.72
CA CYS A 213 9.50 0.41 -2.01
C CYS A 213 8.96 -0.92 -2.60
N PRO A 214 7.65 -1.23 -2.47
CA PRO A 214 7.05 -2.39 -3.14
C PRO A 214 7.22 -2.42 -4.67
N PHE A 215 7.45 -1.27 -5.29
CA PHE A 215 7.70 -1.13 -6.74
C PHE A 215 9.19 -1.12 -7.11
N ALA A 216 10.10 -1.33 -6.16
CA ALA A 216 11.55 -1.30 -6.35
C ALA A 216 12.19 -2.40 -5.51
N SER A 217 12.15 -3.65 -6.03
CA SER A 217 12.63 -4.86 -5.35
C SER A 217 14.17 -4.97 -5.39
N TYR A 218 14.84 -3.95 -4.86
CA TYR A 218 16.29 -3.87 -4.72
C TYR A 218 16.66 -3.94 -3.24
N SER A 219 17.63 -4.77 -2.87
CA SER A 219 18.03 -4.89 -1.47
C SER A 219 19.53 -5.14 -1.32
N ASP A 220 20.12 -4.47 -0.34
CA ASP A 220 21.49 -4.71 0.15
C ASP A 220 21.52 -5.11 1.63
N SER A 221 20.36 -5.36 2.23
CA SER A 221 20.22 -5.64 3.66
C SER A 221 19.00 -6.51 3.97
N ASN A 222 19.08 -7.27 5.06
CA ASN A 222 17.98 -8.12 5.54
C ASN A 222 17.67 -7.81 6.99
N VAL A 223 16.39 -7.60 7.32
CA VAL A 223 15.95 -7.20 8.65
C VAL A 223 16.19 -8.26 9.73
N LEU A 224 16.22 -9.55 9.34
CA LEU A 224 16.56 -10.62 10.29
C LEU A 224 18.02 -10.61 10.73
N GLN A 225 18.91 -10.05 9.90
CA GLN A 225 20.34 -9.99 10.17
C GLN A 225 20.75 -8.69 10.86
N LEU A 226 20.15 -7.57 10.47
CA LEU A 226 20.58 -6.23 10.86
C LEU A 226 19.58 -5.49 11.77
N GLY A 227 18.37 -6.04 11.94
CA GLY A 227 17.23 -5.33 12.51
C GLY A 227 16.74 -4.20 11.61
N LEU A 228 15.64 -3.57 12.00
CA LEU A 228 15.06 -2.45 11.23
C LEU A 228 16.00 -1.24 11.22
N ARG A 229 16.62 -0.93 12.35
CA ARG A 229 17.56 0.20 12.45
C ARG A 229 18.79 0.01 11.57
N GLY A 230 19.30 -1.20 11.45
CA GLY A 230 20.42 -1.55 10.58
C GLY A 230 20.03 -1.41 9.11
N ALA A 231 18.87 -1.94 8.72
CA ALA A 231 18.33 -1.85 7.37
C ALA A 231 18.13 -0.38 6.94
N LEU A 232 17.56 0.47 7.81
CA LEU A 232 17.40 1.91 7.55
C LEU A 232 18.74 2.64 7.31
N ARG A 233 19.84 2.09 7.79
CA ARG A 233 21.20 2.64 7.63
C ARG A 233 22.00 1.98 6.53
N SER A 234 21.40 1.09 5.74
CA SER A 234 22.09 0.41 4.65
C SER A 234 22.71 1.39 3.65
N PRO A 235 23.79 1.04 2.99
CA PRO A 235 24.42 1.86 1.96
C PRO A 235 23.45 2.27 0.84
N LEU A 236 22.62 1.31 0.35
CA LEU A 236 21.63 1.57 -0.68
C LEU A 236 20.61 2.63 -0.22
N PHE A 237 20.02 2.46 0.95
CA PHE A 237 18.99 3.38 1.45
C PHE A 237 19.55 4.79 1.67
N ARG A 238 20.79 4.92 2.17
CA ARG A 238 21.42 6.23 2.33
C ARG A 238 21.61 6.93 0.98
N ARG A 239 22.13 6.23 -0.03
CA ARG A 239 22.34 6.78 -1.38
C ARG A 239 21.03 7.15 -2.07
N LEU A 240 19.99 6.30 -1.94
CA LEU A 240 18.68 6.60 -2.50
C LEU A 240 18.06 7.84 -1.86
N ARG A 241 18.14 7.99 -0.53
CA ARG A 241 17.66 9.20 0.15
C ARG A 241 18.41 10.45 -0.27
N GLU A 242 19.69 10.35 -0.58
CA GLU A 242 20.48 11.48 -1.10
C GLU A 242 20.08 11.80 -2.54
N ALA A 243 19.98 10.82 -3.42
CA ALA A 243 19.57 10.99 -4.81
C ALA A 243 18.17 11.59 -4.95
N THR A 244 17.18 11.07 -4.19
CA THR A 244 15.81 11.60 -4.19
C THR A 244 15.71 13.02 -3.63
N ARG A 245 16.62 13.43 -2.74
CA ARG A 245 16.66 14.78 -2.17
C ARG A 245 17.30 15.81 -3.10
N THR A 246 18.21 15.39 -3.99
CA THR A 246 19.06 16.30 -4.76
C THR A 246 18.66 16.46 -6.23
N GLY A 247 17.67 15.73 -6.75
CA GLY A 247 17.35 15.93 -8.15
C GLY A 247 16.42 14.97 -8.85
N TRP A 248 15.95 13.90 -8.22
CA TRP A 248 14.97 13.04 -8.88
C TRP A 248 13.58 13.68 -8.77
N SER A 249 13.13 14.28 -9.88
CA SER A 249 11.80 14.88 -9.95
C SER A 249 10.75 13.80 -10.15
N HIS A 250 9.64 13.97 -9.47
CA HIS A 250 8.44 13.15 -9.65
C HIS A 250 7.59 13.74 -10.78
N THR A 251 7.50 13.04 -11.91
CA THR A 251 6.70 13.48 -13.07
C THR A 251 5.31 12.83 -13.13
N GLY A 252 4.96 12.02 -12.14
CA GLY A 252 3.81 11.13 -12.07
C GLY A 252 4.28 9.67 -12.02
N GLY A 253 3.55 8.78 -11.34
CA GLY A 253 3.98 7.40 -11.15
C GLY A 253 5.06 7.23 -10.06
N CYS A 254 5.89 6.21 -10.17
CA CYS A 254 6.90 5.87 -9.15
C CYS A 254 8.29 6.37 -9.53
N THR A 255 8.84 7.30 -8.76
CA THR A 255 10.19 7.86 -8.97
C THR A 255 11.28 6.77 -9.06
N LEU A 256 11.25 5.77 -8.19
CA LEU A 256 12.25 4.69 -8.21
C LEU A 256 12.10 3.76 -9.43
N PHE A 257 10.89 3.61 -9.95
CA PHE A 257 10.65 2.86 -11.17
C PHE A 257 11.16 3.62 -12.39
N GLU A 258 10.93 4.91 -12.48
CA GLU A 258 11.43 5.77 -13.56
C GLU A 258 12.97 5.78 -13.61
N HIS A 259 13.62 5.77 -12.44
CA HIS A 259 15.08 5.78 -12.27
C HIS A 259 15.69 4.39 -11.98
N HIS A 260 15.07 3.31 -12.48
CA HIS A 260 15.50 1.95 -12.16
C HIS A 260 16.98 1.67 -12.51
N ALA A 261 17.49 2.20 -13.61
CA ALA A 261 18.88 2.01 -14.03
C ALA A 261 19.87 2.68 -13.03
N GLU A 262 19.54 3.85 -12.53
CA GLU A 262 20.32 4.55 -11.51
C GLU A 262 20.24 3.81 -10.16
N VAL A 263 19.07 3.26 -9.80
CA VAL A 263 18.93 2.44 -8.59
C VAL A 263 19.81 1.20 -8.67
N GLU A 264 19.84 0.51 -9.82
CA GLU A 264 20.72 -0.64 -10.06
C GLU A 264 22.20 -0.27 -9.94
N ALA A 265 22.59 0.86 -10.49
CA ALA A 265 23.98 1.37 -10.38
C ALA A 265 24.34 1.68 -8.92
N LEU A 266 23.43 2.28 -8.14
CA LEU A 266 23.64 2.54 -6.72
C LEU A 266 23.73 1.23 -5.90
N LEU A 267 22.95 0.22 -6.24
CA LEU A 267 23.02 -1.10 -5.62
C LEU A 267 24.37 -1.79 -5.94
N ALA A 268 24.78 -1.77 -7.20
CA ALA A 268 26.04 -2.37 -7.61
C ALA A 268 27.27 -1.73 -6.95
N ALA A 269 27.19 -0.43 -6.65
CA ALA A 269 28.22 0.30 -5.93
C ALA A 269 28.16 0.12 -4.40
N SER A 270 27.17 -0.60 -3.86
CA SER A 270 27.03 -0.84 -2.42
C SER A 270 27.95 -2.00 -1.99
N PRO A 271 28.90 -1.82 -1.04
CA PRO A 271 29.70 -2.90 -0.52
C PRO A 271 28.85 -3.85 0.31
N GLY A 272 28.82 -5.12 -0.05
CA GLY A 272 28.18 -6.18 0.72
C GLY A 272 26.89 -6.71 0.10
N LYS A 273 27.00 -7.41 -1.07
CA LYS A 273 25.99 -8.42 -1.39
C LYS A 273 26.19 -9.59 -0.44
N PRO A 274 25.19 -10.03 0.35
CA PRO A 274 25.24 -11.39 0.89
C PRO A 274 25.18 -12.34 -0.31
N SER A 275 26.20 -13.22 -0.40
CA SER A 275 26.32 -14.32 -1.38
C SER A 275 25.19 -15.34 -1.17
#